data_bde9d4e77337ed472a173fcdb831e4e9
#
_entry.id   bde9d4e77337ed472a173fcdb831e4e9
#
_cell.length_a   1.000
_cell.length_b   1.000
_cell.length_c   1.000
_cell.angle_alpha   90.00
_cell.angle_beta   90.00
_cell.angle_gamma   90.00
#
_symmetry.space_group_name_H-M   'P 1'
#
loop_
_entity.id
_entity.type
_entity.pdbx_description
1 polymer ?
#
loop_
_entity_poly.entity_id
_entity_poly.type
_entity_poly.pdbx_seq_one_letter_code
_entity_poly.pdbx_strand_id
1 'polypeptide(L)'
;MTRVAGFLTIDPRHPTPLYAQLERGIRAAIATGRLAPGAQLPTVRELAVDLSVNANTIARVYADLERAGVLQTRRGVGTFVAAEPPPQVAQKKSQRDPELRALVQRLLDEAAARGFAADEVLKQLKQSIAKQGG
;
A
#
# COMPACT_ATOMS: atom_id res chain seq x y z
N MET A 1 6.61 17.14 -6.69
CA MET A 1 6.03 15.85 -6.36
C MET A 1 4.94 15.46 -7.34
N THR A 2 5.08 14.35 -7.98
CA THR A 2 4.13 14.00 -9.01
C THR A 2 2.91 13.29 -8.46
N ARG A 3 1.86 13.29 -9.25
CA ARG A 3 0.57 12.72 -8.85
C ARG A 3 0.37 11.31 -9.31
N VAL A 4 1.22 10.85 -10.23
CA VAL A 4 1.07 9.52 -10.81
C VAL A 4 1.13 8.47 -9.72
N ALA A 5 1.98 8.65 -8.73
CA ALA A 5 2.16 7.74 -7.61
C ALA A 5 1.48 8.21 -6.34
N GLY A 6 0.37 8.93 -6.46
CA GLY A 6 -0.33 9.43 -5.28
C GLY A 6 -0.82 8.34 -4.33
N PHE A 7 -0.93 7.11 -4.81
CA PHE A 7 -1.31 5.96 -3.99
C PHE A 7 -0.13 5.32 -3.27
N LEU A 8 1.09 5.78 -3.52
CA LEU A 8 2.29 5.08 -3.10
C LEU A 8 3.30 6.04 -2.49
N THR A 9 3.83 5.68 -1.33
CA THR A 9 4.89 6.42 -0.66
C THR A 9 6.05 5.49 -0.40
N ILE A 10 7.26 5.90 -0.78
CA ILE A 10 8.47 5.14 -0.48
C ILE A 10 9.46 6.03 0.26
N ASP A 11 10.31 5.38 1.07
CA ASP A 11 11.36 6.06 1.82
C ASP A 11 12.71 5.42 1.49
N PRO A 12 13.55 6.11 0.67
CA PRO A 12 14.85 5.57 0.30
C PRO A 12 15.78 5.32 1.48
N ARG A 13 15.54 5.99 2.61
CA ARG A 13 16.38 5.84 3.80
C ARG A 13 15.95 4.71 4.70
N HIS A 14 14.77 4.14 4.45
CA HIS A 14 14.27 3.05 5.28
C HIS A 14 15.09 1.79 5.02
N PRO A 15 15.36 0.95 6.06
CA PRO A 15 16.11 -0.30 5.88
C PRO A 15 15.48 -1.27 4.90
N THR A 16 14.15 -1.23 4.75
CA THR A 16 13.46 -2.10 3.80
C THR A 16 13.88 -1.72 2.37
N PRO A 17 14.31 -2.68 1.55
CA PRO A 17 14.66 -2.40 0.16
C PRO A 17 13.52 -1.74 -0.60
N LEU A 18 13.85 -0.88 -1.54
CA LEU A 18 12.83 -0.19 -2.35
C LEU A 18 11.89 -1.16 -3.05
N TYR A 19 12.44 -2.27 -3.55
CA TYR A 19 11.64 -3.31 -4.17
C TYR A 19 10.49 -3.77 -3.26
N ALA A 20 10.82 -4.07 -2.01
CA ALA A 20 9.83 -4.53 -1.04
C ALA A 20 8.83 -3.43 -0.68
N GLN A 21 9.30 -2.19 -0.56
CA GLN A 21 8.42 -1.07 -0.29
C GLN A 21 7.41 -0.86 -1.40
N LEU A 22 7.87 -0.96 -2.65
CA LEU A 22 7.01 -0.82 -3.82
C LEU A 22 5.95 -1.91 -3.87
N GLU A 23 6.38 -3.16 -3.68
CA GLU A 23 5.45 -4.28 -3.70
C GLU A 23 4.40 -4.17 -2.62
N ARG A 24 4.83 -3.90 -1.39
CA ARG A 24 3.91 -3.73 -0.26
C ARG A 24 2.97 -2.55 -0.46
N GLY A 25 3.50 -1.45 -0.99
CA GLY A 25 2.71 -0.26 -1.22
C GLY A 25 1.60 -0.48 -2.24
N ILE A 26 1.91 -1.17 -3.33
CA ILE A 26 0.92 -1.48 -4.35
C ILE A 26 -0.14 -2.42 -3.79
N ARG A 27 0.27 -3.47 -3.09
CA ARG A 27 -0.68 -4.41 -2.48
C ARG A 27 -1.57 -3.71 -1.45
N ALA A 28 -0.99 -2.83 -0.65
CA ALA A 28 -1.75 -2.07 0.34
C ALA A 28 -2.76 -1.13 -0.32
N ALA A 29 -2.37 -0.48 -1.42
CA ALA A 29 -3.26 0.41 -2.14
C ALA A 29 -4.46 -0.35 -2.70
N ILE A 30 -4.25 -1.57 -3.18
CA ILE A 30 -5.33 -2.43 -3.67
C ILE A 30 -6.21 -2.87 -2.51
N ALA A 31 -5.59 -3.31 -1.42
CA ALA A 31 -6.34 -3.81 -0.26
C ALA A 31 -7.20 -2.72 0.39
N THR A 32 -6.74 -1.47 0.38
CA THR A 32 -7.45 -0.36 1.00
C THR A 32 -8.38 0.36 0.03
N GLY A 33 -8.47 -0.08 -1.21
CA GLY A 33 -9.36 0.51 -2.19
C GLY A 33 -8.84 1.75 -2.90
N ARG A 34 -7.62 2.17 -2.63
CA ARG A 34 -7.01 3.29 -3.36
C ARG A 34 -6.80 2.96 -4.83
N LEU A 35 -6.52 1.69 -5.11
CA LEU A 35 -6.48 1.15 -6.45
C LEU A 35 -7.60 0.13 -6.56
N ALA A 36 -8.67 0.52 -7.23
CA ALA A 36 -9.83 -0.36 -7.40
C ALA A 36 -9.52 -1.47 -8.41
N PRO A 37 -10.22 -2.61 -8.33
CA PRO A 37 -10.11 -3.63 -9.37
C PRO A 37 -10.33 -3.02 -10.76
N GLY A 38 -9.46 -3.35 -11.70
CA GLY A 38 -9.53 -2.81 -13.05
C GLY A 38 -8.91 -1.43 -13.22
N ALA A 39 -8.46 -0.79 -12.16
CA ALA A 39 -7.82 0.51 -12.25
C ALA A 39 -6.48 0.42 -12.99
N GLN A 40 -6.19 1.41 -13.80
CA GLN A 40 -4.94 1.46 -14.53
C GLN A 40 -3.82 2.02 -13.65
N LEU A 41 -2.66 1.35 -13.66
CA LEU A 41 -1.48 1.84 -12.98
C LEU A 41 -0.65 2.73 -13.93
N PRO A 42 0.21 3.59 -13.36
CA PRO A 42 1.16 4.31 -14.20
C PRO A 42 2.08 3.32 -14.90
N THR A 43 2.63 3.74 -16.04
CA THR A 43 3.60 2.91 -16.75
C THR A 43 4.87 2.77 -15.90
N VAL A 44 5.67 1.75 -16.21
CA VAL A 44 6.96 1.57 -15.53
C VAL A 44 7.78 2.86 -15.60
N ARG A 45 7.82 3.46 -16.77
CA ARG A 45 8.62 4.68 -16.98
C ARG A 45 8.08 5.86 -16.18
N GLU A 46 6.76 6.05 -16.19
CA GLU A 46 6.13 7.12 -15.42
C GLU A 46 6.41 6.99 -13.93
N LEU A 47 6.22 5.78 -13.41
CA LEU A 47 6.42 5.54 -11.99
C LEU A 47 7.88 5.69 -11.58
N ALA A 48 8.80 5.22 -12.43
CA ALA A 48 10.22 5.35 -12.19
C ALA A 48 10.66 6.81 -12.09
N VAL A 49 10.15 7.64 -13.01
CA VAL A 49 10.43 9.08 -12.98
C VAL A 49 9.81 9.71 -11.74
N ASP A 50 8.58 9.36 -11.46
CA ASP A 50 7.81 9.93 -10.36
C ASP A 50 8.48 9.70 -9.01
N LEU A 51 8.97 8.49 -8.81
CA LEU A 51 9.57 8.09 -7.54
C LEU A 51 11.10 8.25 -7.52
N SER A 52 11.70 8.65 -8.65
CA SER A 52 13.15 8.73 -8.82
C SER A 52 13.81 7.38 -8.52
N VAL A 53 13.24 6.32 -9.07
CA VAL A 53 13.70 4.94 -8.87
C VAL A 53 14.06 4.35 -10.22
N ASN A 54 14.99 3.40 -10.21
CA ASN A 54 15.40 2.71 -11.44
C ASN A 54 14.19 2.00 -12.07
N ALA A 55 14.00 2.22 -13.37
CA ALA A 55 12.89 1.62 -14.10
C ALA A 55 12.92 0.09 -14.04
N ASN A 56 14.12 -0.51 -13.98
CA ASN A 56 14.22 -1.97 -13.88
C ASN A 56 13.62 -2.48 -12.57
N THR A 57 13.73 -1.72 -11.49
CA THR A 57 13.14 -2.08 -10.21
C THR A 57 11.61 -2.08 -10.32
N ILE A 58 11.06 -1.04 -10.95
CA ILE A 58 9.61 -0.97 -11.15
C ILE A 58 9.13 -2.11 -12.04
N ALA A 59 9.85 -2.37 -13.13
CA ALA A 59 9.49 -3.44 -14.05
C ALA A 59 9.46 -4.80 -13.35
N ARG A 60 10.43 -5.04 -12.48
CA ARG A 60 10.51 -6.29 -11.73
C ARG A 60 9.34 -6.43 -10.77
N VAL A 61 9.00 -5.36 -10.05
CA VAL A 61 7.86 -5.38 -9.13
C VAL A 61 6.56 -5.66 -9.89
N TYR A 62 6.36 -4.97 -11.01
CA TYR A 62 5.16 -5.18 -11.83
C TYR A 62 5.08 -6.61 -12.34
N ALA A 63 6.22 -7.15 -12.82
CA ALA A 63 6.24 -8.52 -13.33
C ALA A 63 5.93 -9.54 -12.23
N ASP A 64 6.47 -9.34 -11.04
CA ASP A 64 6.21 -10.23 -9.92
C ASP A 64 4.74 -10.18 -9.50
N LEU A 65 4.16 -8.99 -9.45
CA LEU A 65 2.75 -8.82 -9.11
C LEU A 65 1.83 -9.40 -10.19
N GLU A 66 2.25 -9.32 -11.44
CA GLU A 66 1.49 -9.92 -12.54
C GLU A 66 1.50 -11.45 -12.41
N ARG A 67 2.66 -12.04 -12.13
CA ARG A 67 2.75 -13.48 -11.92
C ARG A 67 1.92 -13.95 -10.73
N ALA A 68 1.80 -13.10 -9.73
CA ALA A 68 0.98 -13.39 -8.55
C ALA A 68 -0.52 -13.20 -8.81
N GLY A 69 -0.90 -12.71 -9.99
CA GLY A 69 -2.29 -12.47 -10.32
C GLY A 69 -2.87 -11.18 -9.76
N VAL A 70 -2.01 -10.32 -9.19
CA VAL A 70 -2.44 -9.05 -8.60
C VAL A 70 -2.63 -7.99 -9.68
N LEU A 71 -1.75 -7.98 -10.68
CA LEU A 71 -1.81 -7.06 -11.80
C LEU A 71 -2.05 -7.82 -13.09
N GLN A 72 -2.57 -7.10 -14.08
CA GLN A 72 -2.82 -7.64 -15.40
C GLN A 72 -2.30 -6.65 -16.44
N THR A 73 -1.44 -7.13 -17.32
CA THR A 73 -0.91 -6.31 -18.41
C THR A 73 -1.74 -6.56 -19.66
N ARG A 74 -2.17 -5.48 -20.31
CA ARG A 74 -2.83 -5.53 -21.60
C ARG A 74 -1.89 -4.91 -22.60
N ARG A 75 -1.40 -5.74 -23.51
CA ARG A 75 -0.39 -5.32 -24.50
C ARG A 75 -0.89 -4.11 -25.28
N GLY A 76 -0.06 -3.06 -25.32
CA GLY A 76 -0.38 -1.84 -26.04
C GLY A 76 -1.34 -0.91 -25.32
N VAL A 77 -1.88 -1.31 -24.17
CA VAL A 77 -2.84 -0.51 -23.41
C VAL A 77 -2.26 -0.08 -22.06
N GLY A 78 -1.68 -1.01 -21.33
CA GLY A 78 -1.08 -0.69 -20.04
C GLY A 78 -1.21 -1.81 -19.01
N THR A 79 -0.89 -1.47 -17.77
CA THR A 79 -0.97 -2.38 -16.63
C THR A 79 -2.13 -1.95 -15.74
N PHE A 80 -2.91 -2.92 -15.33
CA PHE A 80 -4.15 -2.69 -14.56
C PHE A 80 -4.17 -3.59 -13.34
N VAL A 81 -4.91 -3.17 -12.34
CA VAL A 81 -5.25 -4.06 -11.22
C VAL A 81 -6.13 -5.17 -11.77
N ALA A 82 -5.84 -6.41 -11.42
CA ALA A 82 -6.67 -7.54 -11.86
C ALA A 82 -8.11 -7.34 -11.41
N ALA A 83 -9.05 -7.74 -12.28
CA ALA A 83 -10.47 -7.58 -11.98
C ALA A 83 -10.87 -8.35 -10.71
N GLU A 84 -10.21 -9.49 -10.48
CA GLU A 84 -10.42 -10.31 -9.29
C GLU A 84 -9.06 -10.60 -8.67
N PRO A 85 -8.51 -9.63 -7.89
CA PRO A 85 -7.21 -9.87 -7.24
C PRO A 85 -7.28 -11.08 -6.32
N PRO A 86 -6.17 -11.83 -6.18
CA PRO A 86 -6.15 -12.97 -5.28
C PRO A 86 -6.52 -12.59 -3.85
N PRO A 87 -7.17 -13.49 -3.12
CA PRO A 87 -7.54 -13.20 -1.73
C PRO A 87 -6.35 -12.80 -0.84
N GLN A 88 -5.14 -13.23 -1.18
CA GLN A 88 -3.95 -12.88 -0.42
C GLN A 88 -3.68 -11.38 -0.42
N VAL A 89 -4.13 -10.65 -1.45
CA VAL A 89 -3.90 -9.21 -1.55
C VAL A 89 -4.67 -8.48 -0.46
N ALA A 90 -5.95 -8.83 -0.33
CA ALA A 90 -6.84 -8.21 0.66
C ALA A 90 -6.75 -8.91 2.00
N GLN A 91 -6.08 -10.04 2.08
CA GLN A 91 -6.10 -10.95 3.21
C GLN A 91 -7.53 -11.34 3.58
N LYS A 92 -7.73 -12.54 4.01
CA LYS A 92 -9.05 -12.95 4.47
C LYS A 92 -9.39 -12.12 5.71
N LYS A 93 -10.59 -11.62 5.77
CA LYS A 93 -11.04 -10.82 6.90
C LYS A 93 -10.75 -11.52 8.23
N SER A 94 -10.96 -12.82 8.28
CA SER A 94 -10.69 -13.60 9.47
C SER A 94 -9.21 -13.63 9.87
N GLN A 95 -8.29 -13.40 8.92
CA GLN A 95 -6.86 -13.34 9.20
C GLN A 95 -6.40 -11.92 9.51
N ARG A 96 -7.02 -10.94 8.85
CA ARG A 96 -6.67 -9.53 9.09
C ARG A 96 -7.11 -9.03 10.45
N ASP A 97 -8.30 -9.44 10.88
CA ASP A 97 -8.87 -8.96 12.14
C ASP A 97 -7.98 -9.26 13.35
N PRO A 98 -7.44 -10.48 13.51
CA PRO A 98 -6.53 -10.75 14.62
C PRO A 98 -5.25 -9.93 14.58
N GLU A 99 -4.67 -9.75 13.37
CA GLU A 99 -3.47 -8.93 13.21
C GLU A 99 -3.74 -7.48 13.58
N LEU A 100 -4.85 -6.95 13.08
CA LEU A 100 -5.24 -5.57 13.37
C LEU A 100 -5.49 -5.40 14.87
N ARG A 101 -6.16 -6.35 15.49
CA ARG A 101 -6.41 -6.33 16.93
C ARG A 101 -5.12 -6.27 17.72
N ALA A 102 -4.13 -7.08 17.30
CA ALA A 102 -2.83 -7.12 17.97
C ALA A 102 -2.11 -5.77 17.85
N LEU A 103 -2.18 -5.14 16.67
CA LEU A 103 -1.58 -3.83 16.47
C LEU A 103 -2.24 -2.76 17.32
N VAL A 104 -3.56 -2.77 17.36
CA VAL A 104 -4.32 -1.82 18.16
C VAL A 104 -4.01 -2.01 19.64
N GLN A 105 -3.96 -3.26 20.11
CA GLN A 105 -3.66 -3.54 21.52
C GLN A 105 -2.27 -3.06 21.87
N ARG A 106 -1.30 -3.28 20.99
CA ARG A 106 0.07 -2.80 21.20
C ARG A 106 0.12 -1.29 21.30
N LEU A 107 -0.61 -0.61 20.42
CA LEU A 107 -0.70 0.85 20.45
C LEU A 107 -1.28 1.34 21.76
N LEU A 108 -2.36 0.72 22.22
CA LEU A 108 -3.02 1.11 23.46
C LEU A 108 -2.12 0.86 24.68
N ASP A 109 -1.41 -0.26 24.67
CA ASP A 109 -0.48 -0.60 25.76
C ASP A 109 0.67 0.41 25.83
N GLU A 110 1.24 0.77 24.67
CA GLU A 110 2.31 1.76 24.61
C GLU A 110 1.81 3.13 25.05
N ALA A 111 0.63 3.51 24.61
CA ALA A 111 0.05 4.81 24.97
C ALA A 111 -0.20 4.88 26.47
N ALA A 112 -0.73 3.80 27.05
CA ALA A 112 -0.97 3.73 28.50
C ALA A 112 0.33 3.85 29.29
N ALA A 113 1.38 3.19 28.80
CA ALA A 113 2.70 3.26 29.44
C ALA A 113 3.27 4.68 29.46
N ARG A 114 2.82 5.51 28.53
CA ARG A 114 3.24 6.91 28.41
C ARG A 114 2.25 7.89 29.02
N GLY A 115 1.21 7.37 29.65
CA GLY A 115 0.23 8.18 30.36
C GLY A 115 -0.95 8.67 29.55
N PHE A 116 -1.14 8.14 28.34
CA PHE A 116 -2.27 8.53 27.51
C PHE A 116 -3.45 7.59 27.70
N ALA A 117 -4.65 8.15 27.77
CA ALA A 117 -5.87 7.36 27.89
C ALA A 117 -6.32 6.87 26.50
N ALA A 118 -7.11 5.81 26.49
CA ALA A 118 -7.60 5.21 25.24
C ALA A 118 -8.42 6.21 24.40
N ASP A 119 -9.24 7.04 25.06
CA ASP A 119 -10.05 8.03 24.34
C ASP A 119 -9.18 9.11 23.70
N GLU A 120 -8.05 9.44 24.30
CA GLU A 120 -7.09 10.37 23.69
C GLU A 120 -6.49 9.76 22.43
N VAL A 121 -6.16 8.48 22.49
CA VAL A 121 -5.63 7.74 21.32
C VAL A 121 -6.68 7.73 20.21
N LEU A 122 -7.93 7.45 20.53
CA LEU A 122 -9.01 7.42 19.56
C LEU A 122 -9.19 8.78 18.88
N LYS A 123 -9.17 9.84 19.66
CA LYS A 123 -9.30 11.19 19.14
C LYS A 123 -8.19 11.52 18.15
N GLN A 124 -6.96 11.19 18.53
CA GLN A 124 -5.80 11.45 17.68
C GLN A 124 -5.86 10.62 16.39
N LEU A 125 -6.30 9.37 16.49
CA LEU A 125 -6.46 8.51 15.31
C LEU A 125 -7.47 9.08 14.34
N LYS A 126 -8.60 9.55 14.83
CA LYS A 126 -9.63 10.16 13.99
C LYS A 126 -9.10 11.38 13.24
N GLN A 127 -8.31 12.20 13.91
CA GLN A 127 -7.71 13.38 13.30
C GLN A 127 -6.69 12.98 12.22
N SER A 128 -5.87 11.97 12.50
CA SER A 128 -4.87 11.49 11.54
C SER A 128 -5.53 10.89 10.30
N ILE A 129 -6.60 10.15 10.50
CA ILE A 129 -7.36 9.54 9.39
C ILE A 129 -7.98 10.62 8.52
N ALA A 130 -8.57 11.64 9.15
CA ALA A 130 -9.18 12.75 8.43
C ALA A 130 -8.18 13.47 7.55
N LYS A 131 -6.93 13.65 8.04
CA LYS A 131 -5.86 14.27 7.25
C LYS A 131 -5.47 13.41 6.05
N GLN A 132 -5.38 12.09 6.25
CA GLN A 132 -5.00 11.19 5.18
C GLN A 132 -6.10 11.02 4.14
N GLY A 133 -7.35 11.06 4.59
CA GLY A 133 -8.49 10.89 3.71
C GLY A 133 -8.83 12.12 2.88
N GLY A 134 -8.23 13.26 3.24
CA GLY A 134 -8.51 14.52 2.56
C GLY A 134 -7.89 14.67 1.19
#